data_1583eb316780f3073ebd4e64bd81576a
#
_entry.id   1583eb316780f3073ebd4e64bd81576a
#
_cell.length_a   1.000
_cell.length_b   1.000
_cell.length_c   1.000
_cell.angle_alpha   90.00
_cell.angle_beta   90.00
_cell.angle_gamma   90.00
#
_symmetry.space_group_name_H-M   'P 1'
#
loop_
_entity.id
_entity.type
_entity.pdbx_description
1 polymer ?
#
loop_
_entity_poly.entity_id
_entity_poly.type
_entity_poly.pdbx_seq_one_letter_code
_entity_poly.pdbx_strand_id
1 'polypeptide(L)'
;MTTTTKKLNKANLELEDLAAPDLSEYTDSQALWSEVLPGLWQGGTHDNDVIHNSRHRRADAFIEKTDIDTVITLYAWAQPVDWFVKELRYGFWDSDSHLPVEQVLEVAALAHAEWTAGRQVLIRCQAGLNRSGLITGLVLMMSGHSADEAIDLIRRNRSGWALCNKSFERFLRERDADTLARLAS
;
A
#
# COMPACT_ATOMS: atom_id res chain seq x y z
N MET A 1 40.49 -15.81 34.30
CA MET A 1 39.45 -14.85 33.87
C MET A 1 38.89 -15.37 32.56
N THR A 2 37.74 -16.03 32.64
CA THR A 2 37.13 -16.74 31.50
C THR A 2 35.98 -15.92 30.99
N THR A 3 36.14 -15.29 29.83
CA THR A 3 35.12 -14.46 29.19
C THR A 3 34.16 -15.36 28.44
N THR A 4 32.97 -15.56 28.99
CA THR A 4 31.91 -16.33 28.35
C THR A 4 31.20 -15.46 27.34
N THR A 5 31.46 -15.66 26.07
CA THR A 5 30.75 -15.02 24.97
C THR A 5 29.37 -15.68 24.83
N LYS A 6 28.32 -14.98 25.25
CA LYS A 6 26.92 -15.40 25.04
C LYS A 6 26.62 -15.33 23.56
N LYS A 7 26.53 -16.46 22.85
CA LYS A 7 25.98 -16.55 21.51
C LYS A 7 24.51 -16.17 21.60
N LEU A 8 24.12 -15.05 20.99
CA LEU A 8 22.72 -14.75 20.76
C LEU A 8 22.14 -15.79 19.79
N ASN A 9 21.25 -16.59 20.33
CA ASN A 9 20.51 -17.58 19.59
C ASN A 9 19.41 -16.85 18.79
N LYS A 10 19.56 -16.79 17.46
CA LYS A 10 18.64 -16.11 16.51
C LYS A 10 17.27 -16.81 16.39
N ALA A 11 17.01 -17.82 17.21
CA ALA A 11 15.82 -18.68 17.09
C ALA A 11 14.67 -18.35 18.06
N ASN A 12 14.83 -17.39 18.95
CA ASN A 12 13.80 -17.03 19.95
C ASN A 12 13.43 -15.54 19.92
N LEU A 13 13.23 -14.98 18.74
CA LEU A 13 12.31 -13.89 18.55
C LEU A 13 10.94 -14.55 18.35
N GLU A 14 10.30 -14.81 19.46
CA GLU A 14 8.96 -15.40 19.49
C GLU A 14 8.00 -14.45 18.79
N LEU A 15 7.38 -14.97 17.73
CA LEU A 15 6.22 -14.39 17.03
C LEU A 15 4.98 -14.26 17.93
N GLU A 16 5.13 -14.35 19.26
CA GLU A 16 4.02 -14.55 20.19
C GLU A 16 3.38 -13.28 20.73
N ASP A 17 3.90 -12.07 20.46
CA ASP A 17 3.34 -10.85 21.08
C ASP A 17 2.70 -9.83 20.11
N LEU A 18 2.47 -10.21 18.86
CA LEU A 18 1.55 -9.44 18.04
C LEU A 18 0.19 -10.13 18.09
N ALA A 19 -0.61 -9.80 19.09
CA ALA A 19 -2.03 -10.13 19.09
C ALA A 19 -2.57 -9.78 17.70
N ALA A 20 -3.26 -10.74 17.07
CA ALA A 20 -3.93 -10.45 15.81
C ALA A 20 -4.80 -9.19 16.03
N PRO A 21 -4.74 -8.19 15.17
CA PRO A 21 -5.54 -6.98 15.36
C PRO A 21 -7.01 -7.39 15.50
N ASP A 22 -7.70 -6.78 16.45
CA ASP A 22 -9.14 -6.95 16.54
C ASP A 22 -9.78 -6.33 15.29
N LEU A 23 -10.15 -7.18 14.34
CA LEU A 23 -10.72 -6.77 13.06
C LEU A 23 -12.19 -6.40 13.15
N SER A 24 -12.82 -6.54 14.32
CA SER A 24 -14.24 -6.26 14.52
C SER A 24 -14.61 -4.79 14.32
N GLU A 25 -13.65 -3.88 14.48
CA GLU A 25 -13.82 -2.44 14.28
C GLU A 25 -13.62 -1.99 12.82
N TYR A 26 -13.13 -2.88 11.93
CA TYR A 26 -12.79 -2.49 10.58
C TYR A 26 -13.80 -2.95 9.55
N THR A 27 -14.08 -2.08 8.59
CA THR A 27 -14.95 -2.39 7.46
C THR A 27 -14.27 -3.38 6.53
N ASP A 28 -14.94 -4.48 6.20
CA ASP A 28 -14.52 -5.35 5.11
C ASP A 28 -15.17 -4.85 3.81
N SER A 29 -14.50 -3.91 3.16
CA SER A 29 -15.00 -3.33 1.92
C SER A 29 -14.97 -4.35 0.79
N GLN A 30 -16.14 -4.69 0.25
CA GLN A 30 -16.29 -5.48 -0.96
C GLN A 30 -15.99 -4.67 -2.24
N ALA A 31 -15.81 -3.35 -2.11
CA ALA A 31 -15.50 -2.47 -3.22
C ALA A 31 -14.10 -2.75 -3.77
N LEU A 32 -13.94 -2.66 -5.09
CA LEU A 32 -12.64 -2.82 -5.73
C LEU A 32 -11.65 -1.76 -5.26
N TRP A 33 -12.13 -0.53 -5.09
CA TRP A 33 -11.38 0.61 -4.57
C TRP A 33 -12.15 1.29 -3.45
N SER A 34 -11.44 1.86 -2.50
CA SER A 34 -11.99 2.63 -1.39
C SER A 34 -11.22 3.92 -1.23
N GLU A 35 -11.92 5.00 -0.95
CA GLU A 35 -11.31 6.27 -0.60
C GLU A 35 -10.79 6.19 0.84
N VAL A 36 -9.49 6.38 1.01
CA VAL A 36 -8.83 6.36 2.34
C VAL A 36 -8.90 7.73 2.99
N LEU A 37 -8.62 8.76 2.22
CA LEU A 37 -8.86 10.18 2.53
C LEU A 37 -9.38 10.85 1.26
N PRO A 38 -10.01 12.04 1.36
CA PRO A 38 -10.53 12.73 0.17
C PRO A 38 -9.51 12.85 -0.95
N GLY A 39 -9.81 12.25 -2.09
CA GLY A 39 -8.94 12.21 -3.27
C GLY A 39 -7.82 11.15 -3.24
N LEU A 40 -7.62 10.43 -2.13
CA LEU A 40 -6.65 9.34 -2.03
C LEU A 40 -7.36 7.99 -1.96
N TRP A 41 -7.24 7.20 -2.99
CA TRP A 41 -7.91 5.92 -3.16
C TRP A 41 -6.93 4.76 -3.10
N GLN A 42 -7.35 3.67 -2.48
CA GLN A 42 -6.61 2.41 -2.44
C GLN A 42 -7.46 1.27 -2.97
N GLY A 43 -6.86 0.37 -3.75
CA GLY A 43 -7.62 -0.75 -4.27
C GLY A 43 -6.84 -1.89 -4.88
N GLY A 44 -7.62 -2.83 -5.40
CA GLY A 44 -7.16 -4.00 -6.13
C GLY A 44 -7.37 -3.88 -7.62
N THR A 45 -7.10 -5.01 -8.27
CA THR A 45 -7.41 -5.28 -9.68
C THR A 45 -8.18 -6.59 -9.76
N HIS A 46 -8.97 -6.80 -10.78
CA HIS A 46 -9.70 -8.07 -11.00
C HIS A 46 -8.81 -9.15 -11.62
N ASP A 47 -7.67 -9.43 -11.02
CA ASP A 47 -6.61 -10.19 -11.66
C ASP A 47 -6.88 -11.66 -11.79
N ASN A 48 -7.60 -12.26 -10.86
CA ASN A 48 -7.97 -13.66 -10.97
C ASN A 48 -8.81 -13.91 -12.23
N ASP A 49 -9.65 -12.94 -12.59
CA ASP A 49 -10.45 -13.03 -13.81
C ASP A 49 -9.64 -12.69 -15.06
N VAL A 50 -8.64 -11.84 -14.93
CA VAL A 50 -7.83 -11.31 -16.02
C VAL A 50 -6.71 -12.28 -16.42
N ILE A 51 -6.02 -12.89 -15.45
CA ILE A 51 -4.96 -13.86 -15.72
C ILE A 51 -5.51 -15.12 -16.40
N HIS A 52 -6.70 -15.54 -15.99
CA HIS A 52 -7.30 -16.80 -16.46
C HIS A 52 -8.36 -16.60 -17.53
N ASN A 53 -8.92 -15.42 -17.70
CA ASN A 53 -10.01 -15.20 -18.62
C ASN A 53 -10.15 -13.74 -19.08
N SER A 54 -9.28 -13.34 -19.99
CA SER A 54 -9.29 -11.99 -20.60
C SER A 54 -10.62 -11.60 -21.28
N ARG A 55 -11.61 -12.51 -21.33
CA ARG A 55 -12.90 -12.29 -21.96
C ARG A 55 -13.95 -11.64 -21.06
N HIS A 56 -13.71 -11.61 -19.75
CA HIS A 56 -14.66 -11.08 -18.77
C HIS A 56 -14.07 -9.86 -18.03
N ARG A 57 -13.79 -8.80 -18.77
CA ARG A 57 -13.56 -7.50 -18.15
C ARG A 57 -14.86 -7.07 -17.46
N ARG A 58 -14.79 -6.86 -16.16
CA ARG A 58 -15.88 -6.19 -15.46
C ARG A 58 -15.79 -4.72 -15.79
N ALA A 59 -16.93 -4.12 -16.17
CA ALA A 59 -16.99 -2.69 -16.49
C ALA A 59 -16.56 -1.82 -15.29
N ASP A 60 -16.84 -2.27 -14.07
CA ASP A 60 -16.47 -1.62 -12.82
C ASP A 60 -14.95 -1.64 -12.50
N ALA A 61 -14.16 -2.42 -13.26
CA ALA A 61 -12.69 -2.43 -13.14
C ALA A 61 -12.00 -1.45 -14.09
N PHE A 62 -12.73 -0.84 -15.01
CA PHE A 62 -12.17 0.12 -15.95
C PHE A 62 -12.09 1.51 -15.32
N ILE A 63 -10.90 2.09 -15.33
CA ILE A 63 -10.61 3.40 -14.73
C ILE A 63 -10.67 4.45 -15.81
N GLU A 64 -11.62 5.38 -15.67
CA GLU A 64 -11.81 6.51 -16.55
C GLU A 64 -11.28 7.80 -15.90
N LYS A 65 -10.94 8.77 -16.73
CA LYS A 65 -10.45 10.07 -16.25
C LYS A 65 -11.51 10.88 -15.48
N THR A 66 -12.78 10.58 -15.65
CA THR A 66 -13.87 11.22 -14.90
C THR A 66 -13.85 10.87 -13.42
N ASP A 67 -13.24 9.73 -13.08
CA ASP A 67 -13.24 9.20 -11.73
C ASP A 67 -11.88 9.41 -11.06
N ILE A 68 -10.80 9.14 -11.79
CA ILE A 68 -9.42 9.16 -11.30
C ILE A 68 -8.52 9.91 -12.27
N ASP A 69 -7.69 10.81 -11.76
CA ASP A 69 -6.72 11.57 -12.56
C ASP A 69 -5.39 10.83 -12.71
N THR A 70 -4.95 10.16 -11.63
CA THR A 70 -3.65 9.48 -11.58
C THR A 70 -3.78 8.11 -10.95
N VAL A 71 -3.18 7.11 -11.56
CA VAL A 71 -3.15 5.74 -11.07
C VAL A 71 -1.71 5.28 -10.84
N ILE A 72 -1.45 4.76 -9.65
CA ILE A 72 -0.21 4.07 -9.32
C ILE A 72 -0.50 2.57 -9.34
N THR A 73 -0.01 1.86 -10.34
CA THR A 73 -0.24 0.43 -10.52
C THR A 73 0.97 -0.38 -10.09
N LEU A 74 0.84 -1.14 -9.01
CA LEU A 74 1.90 -1.91 -8.36
C LEU A 74 1.88 -3.41 -8.71
N TYR A 75 1.10 -3.77 -9.71
CA TYR A 75 0.95 -5.14 -10.16
C TYR A 75 1.15 -5.23 -11.68
N ALA A 76 2.12 -6.04 -12.11
CA ALA A 76 2.59 -6.06 -13.49
C ALA A 76 1.52 -6.49 -14.51
N TRP A 77 0.61 -7.38 -14.11
CA TRP A 77 -0.46 -7.90 -14.98
C TRP A 77 -1.78 -7.15 -14.88
N ALA A 78 -1.85 -6.08 -14.07
CA ALA A 78 -3.05 -5.25 -14.02
C ALA A 78 -3.42 -4.73 -15.41
N GLN A 79 -4.71 -4.71 -15.71
CA GLN A 79 -5.20 -4.12 -16.96
C GLN A 79 -4.81 -2.64 -17.03
N PRO A 80 -4.48 -2.14 -18.22
CA PRO A 80 -4.23 -0.71 -18.41
C PRO A 80 -5.49 0.09 -18.07
N VAL A 81 -5.28 1.34 -17.71
CA VAL A 81 -6.32 2.34 -17.53
C VAL A 81 -6.67 3.00 -18.87
N ASP A 82 -7.68 3.89 -18.86
CA ASP A 82 -7.95 4.79 -19.97
C ASP A 82 -6.67 5.58 -20.30
N TRP A 83 -6.33 5.69 -21.55
CA TRP A 83 -5.12 6.37 -22.05
C TRP A 83 -5.06 7.88 -21.71
N PHE A 84 -6.18 8.50 -21.33
CA PHE A 84 -6.22 9.87 -20.81
C PHE A 84 -5.91 9.98 -19.31
N VAL A 85 -5.85 8.83 -18.60
CA VAL A 85 -5.47 8.78 -17.19
C VAL A 85 -3.94 8.67 -17.09
N LYS A 86 -3.34 9.48 -16.24
CA LYS A 86 -1.92 9.35 -15.94
C LYS A 86 -1.68 8.05 -15.19
N GLU A 87 -0.97 7.11 -15.76
CA GLU A 87 -0.61 5.86 -15.08
C GLU A 87 0.89 5.76 -14.87
N LEU A 88 1.31 5.53 -13.62
CA LEU A 88 2.64 5.05 -13.26
C LEU A 88 2.57 3.56 -12.92
N ARG A 89 3.29 2.73 -13.66
CA ARG A 89 3.34 1.28 -13.41
C ARG A 89 4.68 0.91 -12.80
N TYR A 90 4.62 0.41 -11.58
CA TYR A 90 5.80 -0.06 -10.88
C TYR A 90 5.48 -1.33 -10.08
N GLY A 91 5.74 -2.48 -10.69
CA GLY A 91 5.49 -3.78 -10.07
C GLY A 91 6.63 -4.21 -9.15
N PHE A 92 6.30 -4.67 -7.96
CA PHE A 92 7.23 -5.32 -7.05
C PHE A 92 6.54 -6.48 -6.30
N TRP A 93 7.35 -7.34 -5.67
CA TRP A 93 6.83 -8.50 -4.97
C TRP A 93 6.15 -8.11 -3.65
N ASP A 94 5.10 -8.85 -3.28
CA ASP A 94 4.48 -8.76 -1.95
C ASP A 94 5.34 -9.53 -0.93
N SER A 95 6.57 -9.06 -0.74
CA SER A 95 7.58 -9.69 0.10
C SER A 95 8.62 -8.66 0.52
N ASP A 96 9.16 -8.81 1.73
CA ASP A 96 10.23 -7.98 2.28
C ASP A 96 11.62 -8.33 1.77
N SER A 97 11.83 -9.57 1.35
CA SER A 97 13.16 -10.09 1.00
C SER A 97 13.82 -9.37 -0.18
N HIS A 98 13.04 -8.63 -0.98
CA HIS A 98 13.49 -7.91 -2.16
C HIS A 98 12.73 -6.60 -2.35
N LEU A 99 12.40 -5.90 -1.25
CA LEU A 99 11.72 -4.62 -1.34
C LEU A 99 12.68 -3.56 -1.91
N PRO A 100 12.40 -2.99 -3.08
CA PRO A 100 13.22 -1.96 -3.69
C PRO A 100 12.92 -0.60 -3.02
N VAL A 101 13.57 -0.36 -1.89
CA VAL A 101 13.24 0.73 -0.95
C VAL A 101 13.25 2.11 -1.63
N GLU A 102 14.29 2.43 -2.40
CA GLU A 102 14.41 3.72 -3.07
C GLU A 102 13.23 3.97 -4.01
N GLN A 103 12.93 3.01 -4.87
CA GLN A 103 11.84 3.12 -5.83
C GLN A 103 10.47 3.15 -5.14
N VAL A 104 10.29 2.43 -4.05
CA VAL A 104 9.06 2.48 -3.24
C VAL A 104 8.85 3.88 -2.68
N LEU A 105 9.91 4.53 -2.17
CA LEU A 105 9.85 5.90 -1.69
C LEU A 105 9.61 6.91 -2.82
N GLU A 106 10.25 6.74 -3.97
CA GLU A 106 10.02 7.59 -5.15
C GLU A 106 8.56 7.50 -5.63
N VAL A 107 8.01 6.30 -5.72
CA VAL A 107 6.61 6.07 -6.10
C VAL A 107 5.66 6.70 -5.10
N ALA A 108 5.94 6.58 -3.80
CA ALA A 108 5.14 7.23 -2.77
C ALA A 108 5.21 8.75 -2.86
N ALA A 109 6.40 9.32 -3.09
CA ALA A 109 6.57 10.76 -3.26
C ALA A 109 5.81 11.29 -4.48
N LEU A 110 5.85 10.57 -5.61
CA LEU A 110 5.05 10.92 -6.80
C LEU A 110 3.54 10.86 -6.52
N ALA A 111 3.07 9.82 -5.83
CA ALA A 111 1.66 9.70 -5.46
C ALA A 111 1.25 10.84 -4.51
N HIS A 112 2.09 11.17 -3.54
CA HIS A 112 1.88 12.28 -2.62
C HIS A 112 1.79 13.62 -3.35
N ALA A 113 2.74 13.91 -4.27
CA ALA A 113 2.74 15.13 -5.05
C ALA A 113 1.48 15.28 -5.93
N GLU A 114 1.03 14.20 -6.55
CA GLU A 114 -0.21 14.21 -7.34
C GLU A 114 -1.43 14.49 -6.46
N TRP A 115 -1.54 13.82 -5.31
CA TRP A 115 -2.64 14.00 -4.39
C TRP A 115 -2.68 15.40 -3.76
N THR A 116 -1.55 15.91 -3.28
CA THR A 116 -1.45 17.26 -2.70
C THR A 116 -1.67 18.37 -3.73
N ALA A 117 -1.48 18.08 -5.02
CA ALA A 117 -1.88 18.94 -6.12
C ALA A 117 -3.41 18.93 -6.39
N GLY A 118 -4.19 18.22 -5.57
CA GLY A 118 -5.66 18.17 -5.66
C GLY A 118 -6.21 17.16 -6.68
N ARG A 119 -5.38 16.22 -7.14
CA ARG A 119 -5.81 15.17 -8.07
C ARG A 119 -6.41 13.99 -7.33
N GLN A 120 -7.34 13.29 -8.01
CA GLN A 120 -7.85 12.00 -7.58
C GLN A 120 -6.81 10.93 -7.88
N VAL A 121 -6.20 10.36 -6.85
CA VAL A 121 -5.10 9.40 -6.98
C VAL A 121 -5.54 8.02 -6.51
N LEU A 122 -5.46 7.02 -7.38
CA LEU A 122 -5.68 5.62 -7.02
C LEU A 122 -4.35 4.86 -6.95
N ILE A 123 -4.08 4.26 -5.81
CA ILE A 123 -2.96 3.35 -5.61
C ILE A 123 -3.51 1.92 -5.60
N ARG A 124 -3.14 1.11 -6.60
CA ARG A 124 -3.67 -0.25 -6.76
C ARG A 124 -2.57 -1.30 -6.87
N CYS A 125 -2.85 -2.45 -6.30
CA CYS A 125 -2.07 -3.67 -6.52
C CYS A 125 -3.02 -4.83 -6.88
N GLN A 126 -2.63 -6.07 -6.73
CA GLN A 126 -3.49 -7.21 -7.02
C GLN A 126 -4.75 -7.21 -6.13
N ALA A 127 -4.60 -7.50 -4.84
CA ALA A 127 -5.71 -7.58 -3.89
C ALA A 127 -6.14 -6.21 -3.33
N GLY A 128 -5.32 -5.17 -3.46
CA GLY A 128 -5.60 -3.87 -2.86
C GLY A 128 -5.34 -3.81 -1.36
N LEU A 129 -4.46 -4.68 -0.83
CA LEU A 129 -4.23 -4.81 0.60
C LEU A 129 -2.79 -4.45 1.01
N ASN A 130 -1.79 -5.18 0.51
CA ASN A 130 -0.42 -5.07 1.01
C ASN A 130 0.42 -4.03 0.27
N ARG A 131 0.76 -4.25 -1.01
CA ARG A 131 1.60 -3.32 -1.79
C ARG A 131 0.99 -1.94 -1.92
N SER A 132 -0.31 -1.88 -2.23
CA SER A 132 -1.03 -0.60 -2.25
C SER A 132 -1.11 0.02 -0.86
N GLY A 133 -1.33 -0.77 0.19
CA GLY A 133 -1.31 -0.30 1.57
C GLY A 133 0.04 0.28 1.99
N LEU A 134 1.16 -0.33 1.57
CA LEU A 134 2.49 0.19 1.81
C LEU A 134 2.68 1.59 1.20
N ILE A 135 2.36 1.76 -0.07
CA ILE A 135 2.49 3.06 -0.75
C ILE A 135 1.52 4.08 -0.16
N THR A 136 0.25 3.70 0.08
CA THR A 136 -0.73 4.60 0.71
C THR A 136 -0.28 5.02 2.11
N GLY A 137 0.28 4.10 2.91
CA GLY A 137 0.84 4.40 4.23
C GLY A 137 1.97 5.42 4.18
N LEU A 138 2.90 5.26 3.23
CA LEU A 138 3.97 6.22 3.01
C LEU A 138 3.44 7.60 2.60
N VAL A 139 2.45 7.66 1.71
CA VAL A 139 1.80 8.92 1.30
C VAL A 139 1.18 9.64 2.50
N LEU A 140 0.48 8.92 3.36
CA LEU A 140 -0.10 9.47 4.59
C LEU A 140 0.99 9.98 5.56
N MET A 141 2.08 9.22 5.73
CA MET A 141 3.20 9.63 6.56
C MET A 141 3.92 10.86 6.00
N MET A 142 4.07 10.97 4.69
CA MET A 142 4.58 12.19 4.02
C MET A 142 3.69 13.41 4.27
N SER A 143 2.41 13.20 4.57
CA SER A 143 1.46 14.25 4.94
C SER A 143 1.40 14.52 6.45
N GLY A 144 2.30 13.92 7.24
CA GLY A 144 2.46 14.19 8.67
C GLY A 144 1.74 13.20 9.60
N HIS A 145 1.09 12.14 9.07
CA HIS A 145 0.55 11.08 9.92
C HIS A 145 1.68 10.21 10.49
N SER A 146 1.51 9.74 11.71
CA SER A 146 2.33 8.66 12.23
C SER A 146 2.05 7.35 11.48
N ALA A 147 2.95 6.37 11.58
CA ALA A 147 2.75 5.07 10.97
C ALA A 147 1.48 4.38 11.48
N ASP A 148 1.21 4.48 12.80
CA ASP A 148 0.02 3.85 13.39
C ASP A 148 -1.27 4.52 12.92
N GLU A 149 -1.31 5.86 12.83
CA GLU A 149 -2.45 6.58 12.26
C GLU A 149 -2.69 6.22 10.79
N ALA A 150 -1.63 6.14 9.99
CA ALA A 150 -1.73 5.75 8.58
C ALA A 150 -2.27 4.33 8.42
N ILE A 151 -1.77 3.37 9.21
CA ILE A 151 -2.24 1.98 9.21
C ILE A 151 -3.72 1.90 9.62
N ASP A 152 -4.11 2.63 10.65
CA ASP A 152 -5.49 2.66 11.15
C ASP A 152 -6.44 3.27 10.11
N LEU A 153 -6.09 4.40 9.50
CA LEU A 153 -6.86 5.02 8.42
C LEU A 153 -7.09 4.05 7.25
N ILE A 154 -6.03 3.35 6.82
CA ILE A 154 -6.14 2.37 5.75
C ILE A 154 -7.06 1.22 6.15
N ARG A 155 -6.93 0.69 7.36
CA ARG A 155 -7.75 -0.43 7.83
C ARG A 155 -9.21 -0.06 7.97
N ARG A 156 -9.51 1.12 8.47
CA ARG A 156 -10.90 1.59 8.62
C ARG A 156 -11.59 1.84 7.28
N ASN A 157 -10.88 2.41 6.32
CA ASN A 157 -11.50 2.86 5.08
C ASN A 157 -11.38 1.85 3.93
N ARG A 158 -10.37 0.98 3.96
CA ARG A 158 -10.17 -0.03 2.92
C ARG A 158 -10.59 -1.44 3.38
N SER A 159 -9.92 -1.99 4.36
CA SER A 159 -10.20 -3.33 4.91
C SER A 159 -9.35 -3.57 6.14
N GLY A 160 -9.90 -4.23 7.16
CA GLY A 160 -9.14 -4.69 8.32
C GLY A 160 -7.96 -5.60 7.97
N TRP A 161 -8.01 -6.24 6.80
CA TRP A 161 -6.92 -7.07 6.26
C TRP A 161 -5.83 -6.28 5.54
N ALA A 162 -5.99 -4.97 5.37
CA ALA A 162 -4.95 -4.16 4.76
C ALA A 162 -3.66 -4.20 5.59
N LEU A 163 -2.52 -4.28 4.90
CA LEU A 163 -1.21 -4.45 5.53
C LEU A 163 -1.10 -5.72 6.39
N CYS A 164 -1.76 -6.82 5.97
CA CYS A 164 -1.58 -8.13 6.61
C CYS A 164 -0.17 -8.70 6.41
N ASN A 165 0.59 -8.20 5.43
CA ASN A 165 2.03 -8.45 5.34
C ASN A 165 2.76 -7.69 6.45
N LYS A 166 3.12 -8.40 7.51
CA LYS A 166 3.76 -7.83 8.71
C LYS A 166 5.10 -7.15 8.43
N SER A 167 5.79 -7.53 7.36
CA SER A 167 7.02 -6.87 6.94
C SER A 167 6.77 -5.45 6.44
N PHE A 168 5.69 -5.23 5.71
CA PHE A 168 5.30 -3.90 5.23
C PHE A 168 4.80 -3.01 6.38
N GLU A 169 4.03 -3.59 7.30
CA GLU A 169 3.60 -2.90 8.51
C GLU A 169 4.81 -2.44 9.35
N ARG A 170 5.78 -3.36 9.57
CA ARG A 170 7.03 -3.05 10.25
C ARG A 170 7.83 -2.00 9.51
N PHE A 171 7.93 -2.11 8.19
CA PHE A 171 8.63 -1.13 7.36
C PHE A 171 8.10 0.29 7.57
N LEU A 172 6.78 0.48 7.64
CA LEU A 172 6.18 1.78 7.94
C LEU A 172 6.56 2.28 9.34
N ARG A 173 6.45 1.42 10.37
CA ARG A 173 6.76 1.80 11.77
C ARG A 173 8.23 2.10 12.03
N GLU A 174 9.14 1.55 11.23
CA GLU A 174 10.56 1.83 11.31
C GLU A 174 10.97 3.12 10.59
N ARG A 175 10.05 3.80 9.91
CA ARG A 175 10.31 5.07 9.21
C ARG A 175 9.96 6.26 10.09
N ASP A 176 10.85 7.24 10.06
CA ASP A 176 10.62 8.52 10.68
C ASP A 176 9.75 9.41 9.77
N ALA A 177 8.60 9.84 10.29
CA ALA A 177 7.64 10.64 9.54
C ALA A 177 8.23 12.00 9.13
N ASP A 178 9.05 12.62 9.98
CA ASP A 178 9.70 13.90 9.66
C ASP A 178 10.70 13.75 8.51
N THR A 179 11.38 12.60 8.42
CA THR A 179 12.27 12.28 7.30
C THR A 179 11.47 12.07 6.01
N LEU A 180 10.34 11.39 6.07
CA LEU A 180 9.46 11.19 4.91
C LEU A 180 8.84 12.51 4.43
N ALA A 181 8.41 13.37 5.33
CA ALA A 181 7.88 14.70 4.99
C ALA A 181 8.91 15.57 4.24
N ARG A 182 10.19 15.47 4.59
CA ARG A 182 11.27 16.14 3.85
C ARG A 182 11.51 15.59 2.45
N LEU A 183 11.20 14.31 2.19
CA LEU A 183 11.30 13.73 0.86
C LEU A 183 10.14 14.17 -0.05
N ALA A 184 9.05 14.63 0.54
CA ALA A 184 7.85 15.06 -0.15
C ALA A 184 7.83 16.57 -0.49
N SER A 185 8.79 17.35 0.03
CA SER A 185 8.94 18.80 -0.19
C SER A 185 9.88 19.12 -1.35
#